data_dab010979c7647574f3648c5f23f1104
#
_entry.id   dab010979c7647574f3648c5f23f1104
#
_cell.length_a   1.000
_cell.length_b   1.000
_cell.length_c   1.000
_cell.angle_alpha   90.00
_cell.angle_beta   90.00
_cell.angle_gamma   90.00
#
_symmetry.space_group_name_H-M   'P 1'
#
loop_
_entity.id
_entity.type
_entity.pdbx_description
1 polymer ?
#
loop_
_entity_poly.entity_id
_entity_poly.type
_entity_poly.pdbx_seq_one_letter_code
_entity_poly.pdbx_strand_id
1 'polypeptide(L)'
;KKVIEKHGYPVISKEQAQWIERARRGDPQVIREKLYGIRPDGSRSRFCTSAEWRRLFNAPFKISAECCSEMKKKPLKKYAHETGRVPIIGTMASESKLREKNWLKTGCNAFEAKRPVSMPMSFWLEKDVWEYLRKYQVPYCRIYDMGYERTGCVFCMFGAHLDAEPTRFQRLQRTHPKLWRYCMKDWE
;
A
#
# COMPACT_ATOMS: atom_id res chain seq x y z
N LYS A 1 11.33 7.03 9.69
CA LYS A 1 11.01 8.07 10.66
C LYS A 1 10.71 9.39 9.94
N LYS A 2 11.67 10.10 9.36
CA LYS A 2 11.51 11.43 8.72
C LYS A 2 10.29 11.59 7.81
N VAL A 3 9.93 10.57 7.01
CA VAL A 3 8.77 10.62 6.10
C VAL A 3 7.45 10.67 6.87
N ILE A 4 7.33 9.88 7.94
CA ILE A 4 6.11 9.85 8.77
C ILE A 4 5.99 11.15 9.59
N GLU A 5 7.07 11.63 10.17
CA GLU A 5 7.10 12.91 10.88
C GLU A 5 6.66 14.07 9.97
N LYS A 6 7.13 14.08 8.72
CA LYS A 6 6.79 15.11 7.75
C LYS A 6 5.34 15.00 7.26
N HIS A 7 4.92 13.81 6.86
CA HIS A 7 3.68 13.58 6.11
C HIS A 7 2.55 12.99 6.95
N GLY A 8 2.87 12.21 7.99
CA GLY A 8 1.91 11.54 8.85
C GLY A 8 1.85 10.02 8.69
N TYR A 9 1.05 9.40 9.53
CA TYR A 9 0.95 7.94 9.66
C TYR A 9 0.06 7.31 8.57
N PRO A 10 0.49 6.16 8.00
CA PRO A 10 -0.28 5.38 7.02
C PRO A 10 -1.27 4.45 7.74
N VAL A 11 -2.43 4.92 8.10
CA VAL A 11 -3.45 4.16 8.86
C VAL A 11 -4.60 3.67 8.00
N ILE A 12 -5.25 2.60 8.37
CA ILE A 12 -6.41 1.93 7.75
C ILE A 12 -6.10 1.45 6.33
N SER A 13 -6.28 2.32 5.35
CA SER A 13 -5.95 2.10 3.94
C SER A 13 -5.46 3.39 3.30
N LYS A 14 -4.83 3.29 2.12
CA LYS A 14 -4.38 4.49 1.40
C LYS A 14 -5.53 5.43 1.07
N GLU A 15 -6.65 4.89 0.68
CA GLU A 15 -7.84 5.65 0.30
C GLU A 15 -8.45 6.35 1.51
N GLN A 16 -8.63 5.63 2.62
CA GLN A 16 -9.14 6.21 3.86
C GLN A 16 -8.21 7.28 4.43
N ALA A 17 -6.91 7.04 4.42
CA ALA A 17 -5.93 8.03 4.86
C ALA A 17 -5.98 9.32 4.01
N GLN A 18 -6.15 9.19 2.68
CA GLN A 18 -6.34 10.34 1.78
C GLN A 18 -7.64 11.08 2.06
N TRP A 19 -8.75 10.37 2.32
CA TRP A 19 -10.02 11.03 2.65
C TRP A 19 -9.92 11.81 3.96
N ILE A 20 -9.34 11.22 4.99
CA ILE A 20 -9.13 11.89 6.28
C ILE A 20 -8.22 13.12 6.11
N GLU A 21 -7.13 12.99 5.36
CA GLU A 21 -6.21 14.10 5.08
C GLU A 21 -6.92 15.25 4.35
N ARG A 22 -7.67 14.96 3.28
CA ARG A 22 -8.44 15.96 2.53
C ARG A 22 -9.55 16.58 3.37
N ALA A 23 -10.27 15.77 4.14
CA ALA A 23 -11.30 16.28 5.05
C ALA A 23 -10.72 17.25 6.09
N ARG A 24 -9.55 16.95 6.65
CA ARG A 24 -8.84 17.84 7.58
C ARG A 24 -8.37 19.15 6.96
N ARG A 25 -8.19 19.18 5.64
CA ARG A 25 -7.91 20.41 4.88
C ARG A 25 -9.17 21.22 4.57
N GLY A 26 -10.33 20.78 5.05
CA GLY A 26 -11.61 21.46 4.88
C GLY A 26 -12.31 21.17 3.55
N ASP A 27 -11.99 20.09 2.83
CA ASP A 27 -12.67 19.70 1.60
C ASP A 27 -14.13 19.28 1.91
N PRO A 28 -15.14 20.13 1.62
CA PRO A 28 -16.52 19.90 2.06
C PRO A 28 -17.16 18.71 1.34
N GLN A 29 -16.77 18.46 0.09
CA GLN A 29 -17.26 17.30 -0.64
C GLN A 29 -16.76 16.00 -0.01
N VAL A 30 -15.47 15.93 0.32
CA VAL A 30 -14.90 14.76 0.96
C VAL A 30 -15.48 14.54 2.36
N ILE A 31 -15.69 15.60 3.14
CA ILE A 31 -16.33 15.51 4.45
C ILE A 31 -17.71 14.90 4.28
N ARG A 32 -18.54 15.42 3.40
CA ARG A 32 -19.91 14.95 3.20
C ARG A 32 -19.97 13.54 2.63
N GLU A 33 -19.29 13.29 1.49
CA GLU A 33 -19.43 12.04 0.75
C GLU A 33 -18.55 10.91 1.28
N LYS A 34 -17.30 11.22 1.63
CA LYS A 34 -16.33 10.18 1.97
C LYS A 34 -16.19 9.94 3.47
N LEU A 35 -16.37 10.98 4.29
CA LEU A 35 -16.35 10.80 5.73
C LEU A 35 -17.72 10.36 6.27
N TYR A 36 -18.82 10.97 5.82
CA TYR A 36 -20.16 10.69 6.32
C TYR A 36 -21.07 9.89 5.37
N GLY A 37 -20.66 9.66 4.14
CA GLY A 37 -21.41 8.87 3.16
C GLY A 37 -22.71 9.52 2.68
N ILE A 38 -22.75 10.85 2.61
CA ILE A 38 -23.93 11.60 2.13
C ILE A 38 -23.64 12.04 0.70
N ARG A 39 -24.36 11.49 -0.29
CA ARG A 39 -24.23 11.87 -1.70
C ARG A 39 -24.81 13.26 -1.97
N PRO A 40 -24.51 13.88 -3.14
CA PRO A 40 -25.09 15.18 -3.52
C PRO A 40 -26.61 15.21 -3.50
N ASP A 41 -27.27 14.11 -3.87
CA ASP A 41 -28.71 13.93 -3.86
C ASP A 41 -29.32 13.67 -2.47
N GLY A 42 -28.51 13.68 -1.40
CA GLY A 42 -28.91 13.39 -0.02
C GLY A 42 -28.98 11.89 0.33
N SER A 43 -28.86 11.00 -0.64
CA SER A 43 -28.86 9.55 -0.39
C SER A 43 -27.64 9.07 0.37
N ARG A 44 -27.73 7.91 1.04
CA ARG A 44 -26.62 7.31 1.77
C ARG A 44 -25.76 6.42 0.89
N SER A 45 -24.47 6.50 1.05
CA SER A 45 -23.47 5.62 0.45
C SER A 45 -22.75 4.79 1.51
N ARG A 46 -22.58 3.51 1.26
CA ARG A 46 -21.72 2.64 2.09
C ARG A 46 -20.23 2.86 1.77
N PHE A 47 -19.91 3.53 0.64
CA PHE A 47 -18.55 3.84 0.23
C PHE A 47 -18.05 5.10 0.92
N CYS A 48 -17.86 5.00 2.23
CA CYS A 48 -17.40 6.07 3.11
C CYS A 48 -16.57 5.49 4.27
N THR A 49 -16.00 6.37 5.08
CA THR A 49 -15.31 5.98 6.32
C THR A 49 -16.32 5.43 7.32
N SER A 50 -16.08 4.21 7.82
CA SER A 50 -16.94 3.61 8.85
C SER A 50 -16.95 4.44 10.13
N ALA A 51 -18.03 4.34 10.91
CA ALA A 51 -18.21 5.11 12.15
C ALA A 51 -17.01 4.92 13.11
N GLU A 52 -16.51 3.69 13.19
CA GLU A 52 -15.35 3.31 14.00
C GLU A 52 -14.10 4.16 13.68
N TRP A 53 -13.83 4.40 12.39
CA TRP A 53 -12.63 5.10 11.95
C TRP A 53 -12.80 6.61 11.83
N ARG A 54 -14.03 7.15 11.93
CA ARG A 54 -14.26 8.61 11.86
C ARG A 54 -13.56 9.38 12.99
N ARG A 55 -13.33 8.73 14.15
CA ARG A 55 -12.55 9.29 15.25
C ARG A 55 -11.15 9.75 14.84
N LEU A 56 -10.56 9.12 13.81
CA LEU A 56 -9.26 9.51 13.28
C LEU A 56 -9.25 10.88 12.60
N PHE A 57 -10.43 11.42 12.26
CA PHE A 57 -10.52 12.79 11.77
C PHE A 57 -10.01 13.81 12.80
N ASN A 58 -10.23 13.56 14.09
CA ASN A 58 -9.78 14.41 15.20
C ASN A 58 -8.50 13.90 15.89
N ALA A 59 -7.83 12.90 15.34
CA ALA A 59 -6.61 12.37 15.96
C ALA A 59 -5.51 13.45 16.06
N PRO A 60 -4.72 13.50 17.15
CA PRO A 60 -3.72 14.55 17.40
C PRO A 60 -2.48 14.44 16.51
N PHE A 61 -2.38 13.41 15.69
CA PHE A 61 -1.28 13.18 14.78
C PHE A 61 -1.71 13.31 13.31
N LYS A 62 -0.75 13.57 12.42
CA LYS A 62 -0.99 13.64 10.98
C LYS A 62 -1.29 12.24 10.41
N ILE A 63 -2.23 12.19 9.47
CA ILE A 63 -2.59 10.98 8.72
C ILE A 63 -2.43 11.27 7.25
N SER A 64 -1.76 10.37 6.52
CA SER A 64 -1.51 10.56 5.09
C SER A 64 -1.15 9.25 4.39
N ALA A 65 -1.36 9.18 3.08
CA ALA A 65 -0.90 8.08 2.23
C ALA A 65 0.43 8.40 1.50
N GLU A 66 1.04 9.56 1.76
CA GLU A 66 2.22 10.05 1.03
C GLU A 66 3.48 9.22 1.24
N CYS A 67 3.59 8.43 2.32
CA CYS A 67 4.75 7.58 2.56
C CYS A 67 5.08 6.65 1.36
N CYS A 68 4.06 6.10 0.68
CA CYS A 68 4.27 5.29 -0.52
C CYS A 68 4.74 6.11 -1.73
N SER A 69 4.30 7.36 -1.82
CA SER A 69 4.76 8.29 -2.85
C SER A 69 6.24 8.62 -2.65
N GLU A 70 6.61 9.00 -1.44
CA GLU A 70 7.98 9.39 -1.08
C GLU A 70 8.96 8.22 -1.17
N MET A 71 8.62 7.08 -0.60
CA MET A 71 9.53 5.95 -0.45
C MET A 71 9.67 5.08 -1.70
N LYS A 72 8.65 5.04 -2.56
CA LYS A 72 8.60 4.11 -3.70
C LYS A 72 8.44 4.82 -5.04
N LYS A 73 7.40 5.67 -5.17
CA LYS A 73 7.04 6.21 -6.49
C LYS A 73 7.98 7.32 -6.97
N LYS A 74 8.34 8.27 -6.09
CA LYS A 74 9.21 9.40 -6.45
C LYS A 74 10.62 8.94 -6.85
N PRO A 75 11.30 8.05 -6.08
CA PRO A 75 12.62 7.55 -6.46
C PRO A 75 12.63 6.84 -7.82
N LEU A 76 11.62 5.97 -8.07
CA LEU A 76 11.51 5.29 -9.35
C LEU A 76 11.26 6.25 -10.51
N LYS A 77 10.39 7.24 -10.33
CA LYS A 77 10.13 8.26 -11.36
C LYS A 77 11.37 9.11 -11.65
N LYS A 78 12.08 9.51 -10.60
CA LYS A 78 13.33 10.25 -10.72
C LYS A 78 14.34 9.46 -11.54
N TYR A 79 14.60 8.21 -11.16
CA TYR A 79 15.51 7.33 -11.86
C TYR A 79 15.11 7.11 -13.34
N ALA A 80 13.83 6.82 -13.61
CA ALA A 80 13.35 6.66 -14.98
C ALA A 80 13.53 7.94 -15.83
N HIS A 81 13.31 9.12 -15.23
CA HIS A 81 13.51 10.39 -15.90
C HIS A 81 14.99 10.68 -16.19
N GLU A 82 15.87 10.42 -15.23
CA GLU A 82 17.31 10.68 -15.35
C GLU A 82 18.01 9.72 -16.31
N THR A 83 17.53 8.49 -16.45
CA THR A 83 18.17 7.44 -17.24
C THR A 83 17.47 7.12 -18.56
N GLY A 84 16.25 7.63 -18.78
CA GLY A 84 15.42 7.24 -19.92
C GLY A 84 14.93 5.78 -19.89
N ARG A 85 15.19 5.04 -18.80
CA ARG A 85 14.83 3.61 -18.71
C ARG A 85 13.35 3.42 -18.40
N VAL A 86 12.77 2.39 -19.03
CA VAL A 86 11.41 1.95 -18.78
C VAL A 86 11.41 0.88 -17.68
N PRO A 87 10.54 0.99 -16.65
CA PRO A 87 10.49 0.02 -15.58
C PRO A 87 9.91 -1.33 -16.04
N ILE A 88 10.54 -2.41 -15.60
CA ILE A 88 9.98 -3.76 -15.63
C ILE A 88 9.52 -4.09 -14.21
N ILE A 89 8.25 -4.45 -14.04
CA ILE A 89 7.67 -4.71 -12.72
C ILE A 89 7.05 -6.11 -12.63
N GLY A 90 7.30 -6.79 -11.52
CA GLY A 90 6.81 -8.15 -11.24
C GLY A 90 5.39 -8.16 -10.66
N THR A 91 4.45 -7.41 -11.25
CA THR A 91 3.04 -7.45 -10.80
C THR A 91 2.29 -8.55 -11.52
N MET A 92 1.41 -9.25 -10.77
CA MET A 92 0.52 -10.27 -11.31
C MET A 92 -0.92 -9.76 -11.31
N ALA A 93 -1.70 -10.11 -12.35
CA ALA A 93 -3.11 -9.74 -12.45
C ALA A 93 -3.94 -10.35 -11.31
N SER A 94 -3.60 -11.56 -10.90
CA SER A 94 -4.25 -12.31 -9.80
C SER A 94 -4.20 -11.62 -8.43
N GLU A 95 -3.29 -10.67 -8.21
CA GLU A 95 -3.13 -10.02 -6.91
C GLU A 95 -4.26 -9.03 -6.56
N SER A 96 -5.00 -8.51 -7.55
CA SER A 96 -6.18 -7.67 -7.31
C SER A 96 -6.98 -7.41 -8.58
N LYS A 97 -8.31 -7.20 -8.43
CA LYS A 97 -9.21 -6.82 -9.53
C LYS A 97 -8.76 -5.57 -10.30
N LEU A 98 -8.10 -4.63 -9.65
CA LEU A 98 -7.55 -3.44 -10.31
C LEU A 98 -6.39 -3.80 -11.24
N ARG A 99 -5.50 -4.71 -10.81
CA ARG A 99 -4.38 -5.18 -11.64
C ARG A 99 -4.87 -6.04 -12.80
N GLU A 100 -5.82 -6.92 -12.56
CA GLU A 100 -6.49 -7.71 -13.59
C GLU A 100 -7.13 -6.80 -14.66
N LYS A 101 -7.93 -5.81 -14.24
CA LYS A 101 -8.55 -4.83 -15.15
C LYS A 101 -7.50 -4.07 -15.96
N ASN A 102 -6.41 -3.66 -15.36
CA ASN A 102 -5.34 -2.96 -16.06
C ASN A 102 -4.65 -3.89 -17.07
N TRP A 103 -4.37 -5.13 -16.69
CA TRP A 103 -3.80 -6.12 -17.60
C TRP A 103 -4.70 -6.43 -18.78
N LEU A 104 -5.99 -6.61 -18.55
CA LEU A 104 -6.97 -6.79 -19.65
C LEU A 104 -7.03 -5.60 -20.59
N LYS A 105 -6.76 -4.39 -20.10
CA LYS A 105 -6.75 -3.17 -20.91
C LYS A 105 -5.46 -2.98 -21.71
N THR A 106 -4.28 -3.29 -21.13
CA THR A 106 -2.99 -2.90 -21.70
C THR A 106 -2.08 -4.09 -22.05
N GLY A 107 -2.48 -5.31 -21.68
CA GLY A 107 -1.61 -6.48 -21.80
C GLY A 107 -0.42 -6.43 -20.83
N CYS A 108 0.60 -7.23 -21.14
CA CYS A 108 1.83 -7.29 -20.35
C CYS A 108 2.77 -6.11 -20.60
N ASN A 109 2.63 -5.42 -21.73
CA ASN A 109 3.50 -4.32 -22.13
C ASN A 109 2.65 -3.09 -22.48
N ALA A 110 2.70 -2.08 -21.64
CA ALA A 110 2.01 -0.81 -21.84
C ALA A 110 3.00 0.25 -22.34
N PHE A 111 3.63 0.03 -23.50
CA PHE A 111 4.68 0.92 -24.03
C PHE A 111 4.10 2.24 -24.57
N GLU A 112 2.90 2.22 -25.13
CA GLU A 112 2.21 3.40 -25.64
C GLU A 112 1.53 4.24 -24.53
N ALA A 113 1.59 3.80 -23.28
CA ALA A 113 1.02 4.56 -22.18
C ALA A 113 1.84 5.83 -21.91
N LYS A 114 1.19 6.87 -21.39
CA LYS A 114 1.88 8.10 -20.92
C LYS A 114 3.08 7.81 -20.01
N ARG A 115 3.08 6.65 -19.37
CA ARG A 115 4.21 6.10 -18.58
C ARG A 115 4.41 4.66 -19.01
N PRO A 116 5.32 4.42 -19.93
CA PRO A 116 5.62 3.08 -20.39
C PRO A 116 6.02 2.14 -19.25
N VAL A 117 5.59 0.90 -19.32
CA VAL A 117 5.92 -0.14 -18.33
C VAL A 117 5.80 -1.52 -18.96
N SER A 118 6.68 -2.42 -18.56
CA SER A 118 6.57 -3.85 -18.87
C SER A 118 6.22 -4.63 -17.61
N MET A 119 5.25 -5.54 -17.72
CA MET A 119 4.73 -6.38 -16.64
C MET A 119 4.72 -7.85 -17.09
N PRO A 120 5.88 -8.46 -17.31
CA PRO A 120 5.98 -9.80 -17.92
C PRO A 120 5.32 -10.90 -17.09
N MET A 121 5.14 -10.68 -15.78
CA MET A 121 4.52 -11.64 -14.87
C MET A 121 3.00 -11.45 -14.72
N SER A 122 2.35 -10.60 -15.52
CA SER A 122 0.92 -10.29 -15.33
C SER A 122 0.00 -11.51 -15.37
N PHE A 123 0.30 -12.53 -16.18
CA PHE A 123 -0.47 -13.75 -16.29
C PHE A 123 -0.03 -14.88 -15.34
N TRP A 124 1.02 -14.66 -14.55
CA TRP A 124 1.49 -15.64 -13.57
C TRP A 124 0.58 -15.68 -12.34
N LEU A 125 0.51 -16.85 -11.72
CA LEU A 125 -0.07 -17.07 -10.41
C LEU A 125 1.03 -17.17 -9.35
N GLU A 126 0.70 -16.94 -8.11
CA GLU A 126 1.67 -17.07 -6.99
C GLU A 126 2.33 -18.46 -6.95
N LYS A 127 1.54 -19.52 -7.21
CA LYS A 127 2.06 -20.88 -7.30
C LYS A 127 3.15 -21.05 -8.36
N ASP A 128 2.98 -20.38 -9.52
CA ASP A 128 3.93 -20.47 -10.63
C ASP A 128 5.27 -19.80 -10.26
N VAL A 129 5.18 -18.68 -9.51
CA VAL A 129 6.37 -18.01 -8.97
C VAL A 129 7.13 -18.93 -8.03
N TRP A 130 6.43 -19.56 -7.07
CA TRP A 130 7.07 -20.46 -6.11
C TRP A 130 7.64 -21.72 -6.78
N GLU A 131 6.95 -22.27 -7.78
CA GLU A 131 7.45 -23.40 -8.57
C GLU A 131 8.71 -23.03 -9.34
N TYR A 132 8.72 -21.86 -9.98
CA TYR A 132 9.89 -21.34 -10.69
C TYR A 132 11.08 -21.16 -9.75
N LEU A 133 10.89 -20.52 -8.60
CA LEU A 133 11.96 -20.29 -7.63
C LEU A 133 12.58 -21.59 -7.15
N ARG A 134 11.76 -22.61 -6.86
CA ARG A 134 12.25 -23.94 -6.42
C ARG A 134 12.96 -24.70 -7.55
N LYS A 135 12.35 -24.72 -8.74
CA LYS A 135 12.89 -25.47 -9.89
C LYS A 135 14.25 -24.95 -10.32
N TYR A 136 14.42 -23.64 -10.32
CA TYR A 136 15.65 -22.99 -10.78
C TYR A 136 16.56 -22.52 -9.63
N GLN A 137 16.23 -22.88 -8.39
CA GLN A 137 16.97 -22.53 -7.17
C GLN A 137 17.28 -21.02 -7.07
N VAL A 138 16.31 -20.20 -7.46
CA VAL A 138 16.46 -18.73 -7.43
C VAL A 138 16.40 -18.26 -5.98
N PRO A 139 17.40 -17.50 -5.50
CA PRO A 139 17.38 -16.99 -4.14
C PRO A 139 16.22 -16.01 -3.92
N TYR A 140 15.56 -16.10 -2.77
CA TYR A 140 14.47 -15.23 -2.35
C TYR A 140 14.65 -14.75 -0.90
N CYS A 141 13.83 -13.81 -0.48
CA CYS A 141 13.94 -13.22 0.85
C CYS A 141 13.56 -14.22 1.95
N ARG A 142 14.44 -14.44 2.91
CA ARG A 142 14.25 -15.39 4.04
C ARG A 142 13.03 -15.12 4.91
N ILE A 143 12.43 -13.95 4.85
CA ILE A 143 11.22 -13.68 5.64
C ILE A 143 10.06 -14.59 5.25
N TYR A 144 10.02 -15.10 4.02
CA TYR A 144 9.02 -16.08 3.58
C TYR A 144 9.16 -17.39 4.36
N ASP A 145 10.39 -17.82 4.67
CA ASP A 145 10.65 -19.00 5.50
C ASP A 145 10.24 -18.79 6.97
N MET A 146 10.12 -17.52 7.39
CA MET A 146 9.63 -17.13 8.71
C MET A 146 8.10 -16.97 8.77
N GLY A 147 7.38 -17.40 7.74
CA GLY A 147 5.93 -17.38 7.67
C GLY A 147 5.30 -16.05 7.27
N TYR A 148 6.06 -15.15 6.64
CA TYR A 148 5.47 -13.95 6.01
C TYR A 148 4.99 -14.28 4.61
N GLU A 149 3.80 -13.83 4.28
CA GLU A 149 3.20 -14.03 2.95
C GLU A 149 3.67 -13.00 1.94
N ARG A 150 4.18 -11.86 2.40
CA ARG A 150 4.63 -10.76 1.53
C ARG A 150 5.68 -9.89 2.20
N THR A 151 6.55 -9.33 1.40
CA THR A 151 7.44 -8.26 1.82
C THR A 151 6.71 -6.91 1.83
N GLY A 152 7.03 -6.03 2.76
CA GLY A 152 6.42 -4.70 2.86
C GLY A 152 7.27 -3.74 3.68
N CYS A 153 6.79 -2.51 3.82
CA CYS A 153 7.43 -1.56 4.73
C CYS A 153 7.14 -1.99 6.17
N VAL A 154 8.18 -2.07 7.00
CA VAL A 154 8.09 -2.53 8.40
C VAL A 154 7.05 -1.75 9.21
N PHE A 155 6.96 -0.44 9.00
CA PHE A 155 6.03 0.46 9.69
C PHE A 155 4.66 0.61 9.00
N CYS A 156 4.35 -0.21 8.01
CA CYS A 156 3.11 -0.04 7.27
C CYS A 156 1.91 -0.47 8.09
N MET A 157 1.06 0.47 8.45
CA MET A 157 -0.21 0.23 9.15
C MET A 157 -1.39 0.07 8.18
N PHE A 158 -1.19 0.20 6.87
CA PHE A 158 -2.26 -0.05 5.91
C PHE A 158 -2.70 -1.51 5.94
N GLY A 159 -3.97 -1.71 6.22
CA GLY A 159 -4.59 -3.04 6.34
C GLY A 159 -4.21 -3.80 7.61
N ALA A 160 -3.49 -3.20 8.57
CA ALA A 160 -3.06 -3.91 9.79
C ALA A 160 -4.24 -4.39 10.64
N HIS A 161 -5.36 -3.69 10.61
CA HIS A 161 -6.62 -4.06 11.29
C HIS A 161 -7.32 -5.28 10.66
N LEU A 162 -6.88 -5.72 9.49
CA LEU A 162 -7.40 -6.90 8.80
C LEU A 162 -6.48 -8.12 8.95
N ASP A 163 -5.35 -7.97 9.63
CA ASP A 163 -4.43 -9.08 9.83
C ASP A 163 -5.07 -10.15 10.70
N ALA A 164 -4.98 -11.41 10.26
CA ALA A 164 -5.23 -12.56 11.12
C ALA A 164 -4.12 -12.71 12.16
N GLU A 165 -4.43 -13.37 13.28
CA GLU A 165 -3.40 -13.67 14.29
C GLU A 165 -2.48 -14.83 13.86
N PRO A 166 -1.19 -14.72 14.11
CA PRO A 166 -0.48 -13.55 14.65
C PRO A 166 -0.41 -12.41 13.64
N THR A 167 -0.77 -11.20 14.10
CA THR A 167 -0.69 -9.99 13.27
C THR A 167 0.74 -9.72 12.79
N ARG A 168 0.91 -8.89 11.75
CA ARG A 168 2.26 -8.54 11.24
C ARG A 168 3.18 -7.98 12.33
N PHE A 169 2.65 -7.25 13.31
CA PHE A 169 3.44 -6.69 14.40
C PHE A 169 3.78 -7.71 15.48
N GLN A 170 2.88 -8.64 15.79
CA GLN A 170 3.17 -9.77 16.68
C GLN A 170 4.24 -10.70 16.04
N ARG A 171 4.13 -10.94 14.75
CA ARG A 171 5.13 -11.71 13.98
C ARG A 171 6.47 -11.00 13.97
N LEU A 172 6.48 -9.68 13.75
CA LEU A 172 7.70 -8.85 13.81
C LEU A 172 8.37 -8.93 15.18
N GLN A 173 7.60 -8.91 16.26
CA GLN A 173 8.14 -9.06 17.63
C GLN A 173 8.89 -10.37 17.82
N ARG A 174 8.37 -11.46 17.27
CA ARG A 174 8.99 -12.80 17.38
C ARG A 174 10.23 -12.94 16.51
N THR A 175 10.16 -12.49 15.27
CA THR A 175 11.21 -12.70 14.26
C THR A 175 12.31 -11.65 14.30
N HIS A 176 11.98 -10.39 14.64
CA HIS A 176 12.89 -9.25 14.62
C HIS A 176 12.68 -8.33 15.85
N PRO A 177 12.94 -8.83 17.08
CA PRO A 177 12.58 -8.11 18.32
C PRO A 177 13.23 -6.73 18.45
N LYS A 178 14.47 -6.55 17.97
CA LYS A 178 15.13 -5.23 17.96
C LYS A 178 14.41 -4.23 17.07
N LEU A 179 14.01 -4.67 15.87
CA LEU A 179 13.27 -3.84 14.91
C LEU A 179 11.87 -3.52 15.42
N TRP A 180 11.20 -4.50 16.03
CA TRP A 180 9.90 -4.29 16.68
C TRP A 180 10.00 -3.26 17.80
N ARG A 181 11.00 -3.37 18.68
CA ARG A 181 11.24 -2.40 19.78
C ARG A 181 11.42 -0.99 19.23
N TYR A 182 12.26 -0.83 18.20
CA TYR A 182 12.45 0.44 17.53
C TYR A 182 11.14 1.01 16.96
N CYS A 183 10.30 0.17 16.37
CA CYS A 183 9.02 0.61 15.81
C CYS A 183 7.97 1.01 16.84
N MET A 184 7.95 0.32 17.99
CA MET A 184 6.85 0.39 18.95
C MET A 184 7.18 1.15 20.23
N LYS A 185 8.45 1.35 20.56
CA LYS A 185 8.89 1.97 21.81
C LYS A 185 9.86 3.14 21.64
N ASP A 186 10.77 3.07 20.68
CA ASP A 186 11.83 4.07 20.54
C ASP A 186 11.41 5.24 19.64
N TRP A 187 10.12 5.30 19.33
CA TRP A 187 9.55 6.33 18.45
C TRP A 187 8.73 7.39 19.18
N GLU A 188 8.64 7.27 20.49
CA GLU A 188 8.06 8.31 21.36
C GLU A 188 8.98 9.52 21.52
#